data_180c6f14aa9a6541aaa9254a2820d560
#
_entry.id   180c6f14aa9a6541aaa9254a2820d560
#
_cell.length_a   1.000
_cell.length_b   1.000
_cell.length_c   1.000
_cell.angle_alpha   90.00
_cell.angle_beta   90.00
_cell.angle_gamma   90.00
#
_symmetry.space_group_name_H-M   'P 1'
#
loop_
_entity.id
_entity.type
_entity.pdbx_description
1 polymer ?
#
loop_
_entity_poly.entity_id
_entity_poly.type
_entity_poly.pdbx_seq_one_letter_code
_entity_poly.pdbx_strand_id
1 'polypeptide(L)'
;CEGIAKSVKVLCDALGIWCMIAVCGNNPEKGIKYRHTWNIVKIDGQYYHLDVTFDNTLGNYEKKENQKPENKTPRNTSGKNKARKAEQMDFRYDYFNLDDKNIFRDHEPLLYPAPACNEGGHFYYKEKKLSFTKIEDVYKRSLQAAKKGRVLTFHWRGGYLTKEVLKELLEEIEKAGCEKNKRPQISLNWAQAVLRVEYQELPEGMIRETKVVMEDANEGEREIIGNREKHRKCVESRAKE
;
A
#
# COMPACT_ATOMS: atom_id res chain seq x y z
N CYS A 1 4.53 4.96 -16.75
CA CYS A 1 4.98 3.56 -16.58
C CYS A 1 6.17 3.20 -17.47
N GLU A 2 6.15 3.49 -18.78
CA GLU A 2 7.19 3.06 -19.73
C GLU A 2 8.61 3.52 -19.35
N GLY A 3 8.79 4.78 -18.97
CA GLY A 3 10.09 5.31 -18.54
C GLY A 3 10.62 4.60 -17.30
N ILE A 4 9.75 4.33 -16.32
CA ILE A 4 10.13 3.60 -15.10
C ILE A 4 10.51 2.15 -15.43
N ALA A 5 9.71 1.44 -16.24
CA ALA A 5 10.00 0.06 -16.63
C ALA A 5 11.31 -0.06 -17.41
N LYS A 6 11.61 0.89 -18.30
CA LYS A 6 12.90 0.97 -19.00
C LYS A 6 14.06 1.24 -18.06
N SER A 7 13.89 2.11 -17.08
CA SER A 7 14.93 2.39 -16.07
C SER A 7 15.23 1.16 -15.22
N VAL A 8 14.19 0.43 -14.78
CA VAL A 8 14.35 -0.84 -14.07
C VAL A 8 15.11 -1.86 -14.91
N LYS A 9 14.75 -1.99 -16.20
CA LYS A 9 15.45 -2.89 -17.14
C LYS A 9 16.95 -2.57 -17.22
N VAL A 10 17.30 -1.30 -17.40
CA VAL A 10 18.71 -0.85 -17.48
C VAL A 10 19.47 -1.15 -16.17
N LEU A 11 18.85 -0.90 -15.03
CA LEU A 11 19.46 -1.21 -13.72
C LEU A 11 19.66 -2.71 -13.53
N CYS A 12 18.66 -3.54 -13.89
CA CYS A 12 18.77 -4.99 -13.82
C CYS A 12 19.90 -5.50 -14.71
N ASP A 13 20.01 -5.00 -15.95
CA ASP A 13 21.06 -5.39 -16.88
C ASP A 13 22.46 -5.04 -16.33
N ALA A 14 22.61 -3.84 -15.74
CA ALA A 14 23.85 -3.42 -15.10
C ALA A 14 24.25 -4.30 -13.90
N LEU A 15 23.26 -4.89 -13.22
CA LEU A 15 23.46 -5.80 -12.07
C LEU A 15 23.54 -7.28 -12.49
N GLY A 16 23.43 -7.61 -13.77
CA GLY A 16 23.41 -8.98 -14.26
C GLY A 16 22.12 -9.74 -13.91
N ILE A 17 21.03 -9.04 -13.61
CA ILE A 17 19.72 -9.61 -13.31
C ILE A 17 18.92 -9.70 -14.60
N TRP A 18 18.48 -10.91 -14.98
CA TRP A 18 17.60 -11.06 -16.12
C TRP A 18 16.30 -10.30 -15.91
N CYS A 19 15.95 -9.45 -16.85
CA CYS A 19 14.76 -8.62 -16.80
C CYS A 19 14.17 -8.42 -18.16
N MET A 20 12.85 -8.49 -18.30
CA MET A 20 12.13 -8.09 -19.51
C MET A 20 11.09 -7.01 -19.18
N ILE A 21 10.66 -6.30 -20.23
CA ILE A 21 9.57 -5.35 -20.16
C ILE A 21 8.28 -6.09 -20.55
N ALA A 22 7.31 -6.08 -19.65
CA ALA A 22 5.96 -6.58 -19.84
C ALA A 22 5.04 -5.43 -20.28
N VAL A 23 4.15 -5.68 -21.21
CA VAL A 23 3.20 -4.69 -21.73
C VAL A 23 1.82 -5.34 -21.84
N CYS A 24 0.80 -4.68 -21.29
CA CYS A 24 -0.60 -5.05 -21.49
C CYS A 24 -1.33 -4.05 -22.38
N GLY A 25 -2.50 -4.45 -22.86
CA GLY A 25 -3.42 -3.57 -23.61
C GLY A 25 -4.20 -2.63 -22.69
N ASN A 26 -4.98 -1.73 -23.30
CA ASN A 26 -6.05 -1.02 -22.62
C ASN A 26 -7.31 -1.89 -22.60
N ASN A 27 -8.18 -1.62 -21.63
CA ASN A 27 -9.50 -2.23 -21.53
C ASN A 27 -10.54 -1.17 -21.12
N PRO A 28 -11.16 -0.50 -22.09
CA PRO A 28 -12.13 0.57 -21.81
C PRO A 28 -13.36 0.10 -21.01
N GLU A 29 -13.75 -1.16 -21.14
CA GLU A 29 -14.89 -1.75 -20.41
C GLU A 29 -14.61 -1.84 -18.90
N LYS A 30 -13.34 -2.02 -18.52
CA LYS A 30 -12.90 -1.99 -17.13
C LYS A 30 -12.38 -0.61 -16.69
N GLY A 31 -12.54 0.42 -17.50
CA GLY A 31 -12.03 1.76 -17.21
C GLY A 31 -10.52 1.94 -17.45
N ILE A 32 -9.83 0.94 -17.96
CA ILE A 32 -8.39 0.99 -18.25
C ILE A 32 -8.18 1.70 -19.58
N LYS A 33 -7.81 2.98 -19.53
CA LYS A 33 -7.71 3.85 -20.71
C LYS A 33 -6.45 3.69 -21.51
N TYR A 34 -5.35 3.26 -20.88
CA TYR A 34 -4.03 3.25 -21.49
C TYR A 34 -3.35 1.89 -21.33
N ARG A 35 -2.43 1.62 -22.24
CA ARG A 35 -1.47 0.51 -22.10
C ARG A 35 -0.65 0.72 -20.83
N HIS A 36 -0.43 -0.37 -20.11
CA HIS A 36 0.47 -0.35 -18.95
C HIS A 36 1.72 -1.16 -19.23
N THR A 37 2.83 -0.78 -18.57
CA THR A 37 4.15 -1.35 -18.78
C THR A 37 4.85 -1.53 -17.45
N TRP A 38 5.33 -2.75 -17.19
CA TRP A 38 6.08 -3.13 -16.00
C TRP A 38 7.22 -4.10 -16.34
N ASN A 39 7.78 -4.78 -15.37
CA ASN A 39 8.89 -5.70 -15.61
C ASN A 39 8.58 -7.12 -15.14
N ILE A 40 9.24 -8.10 -15.75
CA ILE A 40 9.39 -9.46 -15.23
C ILE A 40 10.87 -9.66 -14.99
N VAL A 41 11.22 -10.13 -13.79
CA VAL A 41 12.60 -10.39 -13.35
C VAL A 41 12.79 -11.86 -13.01
N LYS A 42 14.03 -12.35 -13.14
CA LYS A 42 14.40 -13.72 -12.74
C LYS A 42 15.23 -13.68 -11.48
N ILE A 43 14.75 -14.36 -10.42
CA ILE A 43 15.42 -14.47 -9.13
C ILE A 43 15.43 -15.95 -8.75
N ASP A 44 16.59 -16.48 -8.37
CA ASP A 44 16.78 -17.88 -7.98
C ASP A 44 16.16 -18.91 -8.94
N GLY A 45 16.27 -18.63 -10.24
CA GLY A 45 15.76 -19.52 -11.29
C GLY A 45 14.28 -19.35 -11.62
N GLN A 46 13.51 -18.59 -10.84
CA GLN A 46 12.08 -18.35 -11.02
C GLN A 46 11.80 -16.93 -11.54
N TYR A 47 10.61 -16.72 -12.12
CA TYR A 47 10.21 -15.44 -12.70
C TYR A 47 9.15 -14.77 -11.82
N TYR A 48 9.23 -13.43 -11.71
CA TYR A 48 8.35 -12.61 -10.89
C TYR A 48 7.98 -11.31 -11.60
N HIS A 49 6.75 -10.88 -11.43
CA HIS A 49 6.32 -9.54 -11.84
C HIS A 49 6.83 -8.48 -10.86
N LEU A 50 7.27 -7.34 -11.40
CA LEU A 50 7.75 -6.19 -10.66
C LEU A 50 7.17 -4.92 -11.27
N ASP A 51 6.18 -4.31 -10.61
CA ASP A 51 5.59 -3.05 -11.06
C ASP A 51 5.92 -1.89 -10.13
N VAL A 52 7.06 -1.28 -10.38
CA VAL A 52 7.55 -0.11 -9.64
C VAL A 52 6.67 1.12 -9.87
N THR A 53 5.96 1.20 -11.00
CA THR A 53 5.05 2.32 -11.27
C THR A 53 3.87 2.31 -10.31
N PHE A 54 3.23 1.15 -10.13
CA PHE A 54 2.10 1.01 -9.23
C PHE A 54 2.54 1.20 -7.77
N ASP A 55 3.65 0.59 -7.36
CA ASP A 55 4.20 0.79 -6.02
C ASP A 55 4.52 2.26 -5.73
N ASN A 56 5.11 2.97 -6.69
CA ASN A 56 5.40 4.40 -6.55
C ASN A 56 4.12 5.25 -6.49
N THR A 57 3.07 4.87 -7.21
CA THR A 57 1.79 5.58 -7.19
C THR A 57 1.13 5.48 -5.81
N LEU A 58 1.06 4.29 -5.22
CA LEU A 58 0.46 4.04 -3.91
C LEU A 58 1.13 4.84 -2.77
N GLY A 59 2.43 5.11 -2.84
CA GLY A 59 3.16 5.85 -1.82
C GLY A 59 3.06 7.38 -1.91
N ASN A 60 2.44 7.95 -2.95
CA ASN A 60 2.52 9.38 -3.24
C ASN A 60 1.23 10.18 -3.04
N TYR A 61 0.12 9.58 -2.63
CA TYR A 61 -1.19 10.24 -2.54
C TYR A 61 -1.23 11.37 -1.51
N GLU A 62 -0.66 11.18 -0.32
CA GLU A 62 -0.68 12.19 0.76
C GLU A 62 0.03 13.51 0.41
N LYS A 63 0.93 13.47 -0.59
CA LYS A 63 1.66 14.68 -1.01
C LYS A 63 0.82 15.63 -1.88
N LYS A 64 -0.25 15.17 -2.51
CA LYS A 64 -1.07 15.98 -3.42
C LYS A 64 -2.12 16.82 -2.71
N GLU A 65 -2.70 16.36 -1.60
CA GLU A 65 -3.70 17.12 -0.86
C GLU A 65 -3.13 18.35 -0.15
N ASN A 66 -1.86 18.34 0.25
CA ASN A 66 -1.20 19.45 0.93
C ASN A 66 -0.55 20.49 0.00
N GLN A 67 -0.59 20.28 -1.31
CA GLN A 67 -0.14 21.26 -2.31
C GLN A 67 -1.34 21.93 -2.99
N LYS A 68 -2.04 22.84 -2.28
CA LYS A 68 -2.80 23.89 -2.96
C LYS A 68 -1.81 24.69 -3.81
N PRO A 69 -2.14 25.00 -5.09
CA PRO A 69 -1.25 25.82 -5.91
C PRO A 69 -1.20 27.24 -5.31
N GLU A 70 -0.22 27.49 -4.49
CA GLU A 70 0.17 28.86 -4.22
C GLU A 70 0.77 29.44 -5.52
N ASN A 71 0.12 30.46 -6.07
CA ASN A 71 0.65 31.31 -7.12
C ASN A 71 2.03 31.82 -6.71
N LYS A 72 3.09 31.15 -7.14
CA LYS A 72 4.47 31.63 -6.93
C LYS A 72 4.91 32.44 -8.13
N THR A 73 4.81 33.76 -7.99
CA THR A 73 5.72 34.69 -8.67
C THR A 73 7.16 34.37 -8.27
N PRO A 74 8.13 34.38 -9.22
CA PRO A 74 9.53 34.10 -8.89
C PRO A 74 10.11 35.26 -8.11
N ARG A 75 10.35 35.14 -6.83
CA ARG A 75 11.21 36.03 -6.06
C ARG A 75 12.52 35.33 -5.72
N ASN A 76 13.59 35.81 -6.34
CA ASN A 76 14.97 35.59 -5.91
C ASN A 76 15.11 35.95 -4.42
N THR A 77 15.46 34.98 -3.59
CA THR A 77 16.12 35.24 -2.30
C THR A 77 17.16 34.18 -2.03
N SER A 78 18.40 34.61 -2.07
CA SER A 78 19.56 33.89 -1.58
C SER A 78 19.44 33.57 -0.08
N GLY A 79 19.83 32.37 0.28
CA GLY A 79 20.40 32.04 1.58
C GLY A 79 19.42 31.71 2.70
N LYS A 80 19.25 30.42 2.93
CA LYS A 80 19.46 29.68 4.21
C LYS A 80 18.97 28.25 4.00
N ASN A 81 19.92 27.33 3.85
CA ASN A 81 19.68 25.91 3.88
C ASN A 81 19.16 25.52 5.28
N LYS A 82 17.83 25.58 5.50
CA LYS A 82 17.18 24.72 6.49
C LYS A 82 17.29 23.32 5.92
N ALA A 83 18.11 22.48 6.55
CA ALA A 83 18.13 21.04 6.30
C ALA A 83 16.66 20.56 6.32
N ARG A 84 16.09 20.27 5.15
CA ARG A 84 14.82 19.59 5.04
C ARG A 84 15.07 18.26 5.73
N LYS A 85 14.41 18.05 6.88
CA LYS A 85 14.28 16.73 7.50
C LYS A 85 13.88 15.82 6.34
N ALA A 86 14.72 14.83 5.99
CA ALA A 86 14.40 13.89 4.94
C ALA A 86 13.05 13.29 5.31
N GLU A 87 11.99 13.70 4.61
CA GLU A 87 10.68 13.07 4.75
C GLU A 87 10.93 11.61 4.47
N GLN A 88 10.65 10.76 5.45
CA GLN A 88 10.82 9.33 5.34
C GLN A 88 9.89 8.89 4.23
N MET A 89 10.46 8.63 3.04
CA MET A 89 9.69 8.13 1.91
C MET A 89 9.14 6.78 2.30
N ASP A 90 7.82 6.69 2.37
CA ASP A 90 7.13 5.44 2.64
C ASP A 90 7.01 4.67 1.31
N PHE A 91 7.91 3.71 1.13
CA PHE A 91 7.92 2.88 -0.07
C PHE A 91 6.87 1.77 0.08
N ARG A 92 6.09 1.57 -0.98
CA ARG A 92 5.17 0.45 -1.12
C ARG A 92 5.83 -0.67 -1.93
N TYR A 93 5.44 -1.90 -1.65
CA TYR A 93 5.97 -3.10 -2.28
C TYR A 93 4.84 -4.10 -2.61
N ASP A 94 3.66 -3.58 -2.91
CA ASP A 94 2.45 -4.35 -3.16
C ASP A 94 2.56 -5.14 -4.47
N TYR A 95 3.37 -4.64 -5.40
CA TYR A 95 3.61 -5.22 -6.72
C TYR A 95 5.07 -5.68 -6.91
N PHE A 96 5.72 -6.02 -5.80
CA PHE A 96 7.12 -6.43 -5.81
C PHE A 96 7.24 -7.95 -5.70
N ASN A 97 7.67 -8.60 -6.79
CA ASN A 97 7.83 -10.05 -6.94
C ASN A 97 6.51 -10.82 -6.81
N LEU A 98 5.50 -10.42 -7.55
CA LEU A 98 4.24 -11.12 -7.69
C LEU A 98 4.31 -12.27 -8.69
N ASP A 99 3.46 -13.28 -8.45
CA ASP A 99 3.15 -14.33 -9.42
C ASP A 99 2.03 -13.90 -10.39
N ASP A 100 1.81 -14.70 -11.45
CA ASP A 100 0.76 -14.45 -12.44
C ASP A 100 -0.63 -14.35 -11.81
N LYS A 101 -0.93 -15.21 -10.84
CA LYS A 101 -2.24 -15.25 -10.18
C LYS A 101 -2.57 -13.93 -9.47
N ASN A 102 -1.56 -13.28 -8.88
CA ASN A 102 -1.75 -12.07 -8.12
C ASN A 102 -1.65 -10.81 -8.99
N ILE A 103 -0.72 -10.74 -9.94
CA ILE A 103 -0.59 -9.56 -10.81
C ILE A 103 -1.84 -9.36 -11.68
N PHE A 104 -2.40 -10.42 -12.23
CA PHE A 104 -3.57 -10.34 -13.11
C PHE A 104 -4.92 -10.14 -12.38
N ARG A 105 -4.91 -9.84 -11.09
CA ARG A 105 -6.10 -9.37 -10.38
C ARG A 105 -6.51 -7.95 -10.81
N ASP A 106 -5.55 -7.12 -11.17
CA ASP A 106 -5.73 -5.72 -11.56
C ASP A 106 -4.91 -5.27 -12.76
N HIS A 107 -4.12 -6.18 -13.35
CA HIS A 107 -3.44 -5.97 -14.61
C HIS A 107 -4.15 -6.74 -15.73
N GLU A 108 -4.15 -6.17 -16.93
CA GLU A 108 -4.65 -6.84 -18.13
C GLU A 108 -3.63 -7.86 -18.66
N PRO A 109 -4.07 -8.89 -19.41
CA PRO A 109 -3.20 -9.87 -20.00
C PRO A 109 -2.10 -9.25 -20.87
N LEU A 110 -0.94 -9.91 -20.91
CA LEU A 110 0.19 -9.48 -21.70
C LEU A 110 -0.11 -9.51 -23.20
N LEU A 111 0.38 -8.51 -23.92
CA LEU A 111 0.30 -8.46 -25.39
C LEU A 111 1.33 -9.37 -26.08
N TYR A 112 2.41 -9.71 -25.39
CA TYR A 112 3.51 -10.52 -25.92
C TYR A 112 3.81 -11.71 -25.02
N PRO A 113 4.30 -12.83 -25.58
CA PRO A 113 4.72 -13.98 -24.80
C PRO A 113 5.77 -13.62 -23.75
N ALA A 114 5.60 -14.15 -22.54
CA ALA A 114 6.52 -13.98 -21.43
C ALA A 114 6.67 -15.31 -20.66
N PRO A 115 7.75 -15.49 -19.91
CA PRO A 115 7.88 -16.61 -18.99
C PRO A 115 6.76 -16.59 -17.96
N ALA A 116 6.24 -17.77 -17.60
CA ALA A 116 5.25 -17.90 -16.53
C ALA A 116 5.87 -17.59 -15.16
N CYS A 117 5.16 -16.79 -14.36
CA CYS A 117 5.53 -16.43 -13.01
C CYS A 117 4.67 -17.25 -12.04
N ASN A 118 5.04 -18.51 -11.79
CA ASN A 118 4.22 -19.46 -11.03
C ASN A 118 4.48 -19.43 -9.52
N GLU A 119 5.60 -18.84 -9.10
CA GLU A 119 6.05 -18.87 -7.73
C GLU A 119 5.79 -17.53 -7.02
N GLY A 120 5.19 -17.61 -5.83
CA GLY A 120 4.93 -16.42 -4.99
C GLY A 120 5.83 -16.35 -3.74
N GLY A 121 6.94 -17.11 -3.71
CA GLY A 121 7.82 -17.22 -2.54
C GLY A 121 8.54 -15.92 -2.20
N HIS A 122 9.03 -15.21 -3.20
CA HIS A 122 9.78 -13.96 -3.07
C HIS A 122 8.90 -12.70 -3.03
N PHE A 123 7.59 -12.83 -2.86
CA PHE A 123 6.73 -11.69 -2.63
C PHE A 123 7.19 -10.94 -1.37
N TYR A 124 7.40 -9.63 -1.50
CA TYR A 124 8.03 -8.80 -0.47
C TYR A 124 7.49 -9.02 0.95
N TYR A 125 6.16 -8.97 1.12
CA TYR A 125 5.55 -9.10 2.45
C TYR A 125 5.68 -10.50 3.05
N LYS A 126 5.80 -11.55 2.23
CA LYS A 126 6.10 -12.91 2.71
C LYS A 126 7.53 -12.99 3.24
N GLU A 127 8.51 -12.50 2.48
CA GLU A 127 9.92 -12.50 2.91
C GLU A 127 10.14 -11.65 4.17
N LYS A 128 9.47 -10.52 4.29
CA LYS A 128 9.56 -9.65 5.48
C LYS A 128 8.72 -10.14 6.66
N LYS A 129 8.05 -11.30 6.56
CA LYS A 129 7.14 -11.84 7.60
C LYS A 129 6.02 -10.84 7.96
N LEU A 130 5.53 -10.12 6.97
CA LEU A 130 4.43 -9.16 7.03
C LEU A 130 3.22 -9.66 6.22
N SER A 131 3.10 -10.97 6.02
CA SER A 131 1.98 -11.62 5.34
C SER A 131 1.29 -12.55 6.32
N PHE A 132 0.06 -12.22 6.71
CA PHE A 132 -0.65 -12.88 7.80
C PHE A 132 -1.79 -13.77 7.30
N THR A 133 -2.02 -14.88 8.03
CA THR A 133 -3.13 -15.80 7.82
C THR A 133 -4.10 -15.81 8.99
N LYS A 134 -3.70 -15.24 10.13
CA LYS A 134 -4.49 -15.21 11.37
C LYS A 134 -4.73 -13.78 11.81
N ILE A 135 -5.95 -13.49 12.21
CA ILE A 135 -6.37 -12.16 12.67
C ILE A 135 -5.63 -11.76 13.95
N GLU A 136 -5.33 -12.71 14.83
CA GLU A 136 -4.58 -12.47 16.06
C GLU A 136 -3.16 -11.95 15.80
N ASP A 137 -2.52 -12.37 14.69
CA ASP A 137 -1.19 -11.87 14.33
C ASP A 137 -1.26 -10.43 13.83
N VAL A 138 -2.35 -10.07 13.13
CA VAL A 138 -2.63 -8.69 12.73
C VAL A 138 -2.79 -7.81 13.96
N TYR A 139 -3.58 -8.24 14.96
CA TYR A 139 -3.73 -7.52 16.22
C TYR A 139 -2.41 -7.30 16.94
N LYS A 140 -1.60 -8.37 17.14
CA LYS A 140 -0.30 -8.27 17.81
C LYS A 140 0.65 -7.30 17.12
N ARG A 141 0.71 -7.34 15.79
CA ARG A 141 1.55 -6.42 15.00
C ARG A 141 1.02 -4.99 15.04
N SER A 142 -0.28 -4.82 14.96
CA SER A 142 -0.95 -3.51 15.11
C SER A 142 -0.67 -2.88 16.47
N LEU A 143 -0.74 -3.66 17.54
CA LEU A 143 -0.42 -3.20 18.89
C LEU A 143 1.04 -2.74 19.03
N GLN A 144 1.99 -3.50 18.43
CA GLN A 144 3.39 -3.11 18.40
C GLN A 144 3.62 -1.82 17.61
N ALA A 145 2.94 -1.66 16.47
CA ALA A 145 3.03 -0.47 15.64
C ALA A 145 2.46 0.76 16.37
N ALA A 146 1.28 0.63 16.98
CA ALA A 146 0.65 1.66 17.78
C ALA A 146 1.54 2.12 18.95
N LYS A 147 2.14 1.15 19.69
CA LYS A 147 3.06 1.43 20.79
C LYS A 147 4.30 2.21 20.34
N LYS A 148 4.87 1.84 19.19
CA LYS A 148 6.15 2.41 18.67
C LYS A 148 5.96 3.64 17.80
N GLY A 149 4.73 4.04 17.47
CA GLY A 149 4.45 5.12 16.53
C GLY A 149 4.99 4.83 15.13
N ARG A 150 4.94 3.57 14.69
CA ARG A 150 5.44 3.14 13.38
C ARG A 150 4.29 2.77 12.46
N VAL A 151 4.46 3.01 11.17
CA VAL A 151 3.55 2.52 10.14
C VAL A 151 3.67 1.00 10.04
N LEU A 152 2.53 0.31 9.94
CA LEU A 152 2.45 -1.12 9.65
C LEU A 152 1.84 -1.31 8.26
N THR A 153 2.59 -1.87 7.33
CA THR A 153 2.05 -2.32 6.04
C THR A 153 2.15 -3.85 5.99
N PHE A 154 1.04 -4.52 5.69
CA PHE A 154 0.98 -5.97 5.67
C PHE A 154 0.04 -6.50 4.59
N HIS A 155 0.31 -7.73 4.15
CA HIS A 155 -0.51 -8.49 3.22
C HIS A 155 -1.38 -9.49 3.99
N TRP A 156 -2.65 -9.59 3.61
CA TRP A 156 -3.56 -10.61 4.10
C TRP A 156 -3.62 -11.81 3.15
N ARG A 157 -3.41 -13.02 3.66
CA ARG A 157 -3.51 -14.28 2.92
C ARG A 157 -4.26 -15.39 3.67
N GLY A 158 -5.03 -15.05 4.69
CA GLY A 158 -5.86 -15.99 5.46
C GLY A 158 -7.13 -16.44 4.74
N GLY A 159 -7.25 -16.14 3.46
CA GLY A 159 -8.39 -16.39 2.59
C GLY A 159 -8.63 -15.22 1.66
N TYR A 160 -9.74 -15.24 0.92
CA TYR A 160 -10.16 -14.09 0.13
C TYR A 160 -10.50 -12.92 1.06
N LEU A 161 -10.05 -11.73 0.70
CA LEU A 161 -10.42 -10.51 1.41
C LEU A 161 -11.87 -10.13 1.06
N THR A 162 -12.82 -10.66 1.83
CA THR A 162 -14.22 -10.25 1.72
C THR A 162 -14.50 -9.05 2.61
N LYS A 163 -15.70 -8.46 2.49
CA LYS A 163 -16.12 -7.35 3.35
C LYS A 163 -16.17 -7.76 4.83
N GLU A 164 -16.56 -9.00 5.10
CA GLU A 164 -16.64 -9.58 6.45
C GLU A 164 -15.24 -9.72 7.03
N VAL A 165 -14.30 -10.33 6.30
CA VAL A 165 -12.89 -10.46 6.71
C VAL A 165 -12.26 -9.08 6.92
N LEU A 166 -12.50 -8.14 6.01
CA LEU A 166 -12.01 -6.77 6.19
C LEU A 166 -12.55 -6.15 7.48
N LYS A 167 -13.84 -6.33 7.77
CA LYS A 167 -14.45 -5.82 9.01
C LYS A 167 -13.75 -6.38 10.26
N GLU A 168 -13.49 -7.70 10.30
CA GLU A 168 -12.77 -8.32 11.41
C GLU A 168 -11.34 -7.77 11.55
N LEU A 169 -10.62 -7.60 10.43
CA LEU A 169 -9.29 -6.99 10.44
C LEU A 169 -9.33 -5.56 10.98
N LEU A 170 -10.29 -4.75 10.55
CA LEU A 170 -10.45 -3.36 11.00
C LEU A 170 -10.76 -3.29 12.51
N GLU A 171 -11.60 -4.21 13.01
CA GLU A 171 -11.92 -4.29 14.44
C GLU A 171 -10.68 -4.53 15.30
N GLU A 172 -9.80 -5.44 14.89
CA GLU A 172 -8.57 -5.72 15.62
C GLU A 172 -7.52 -4.60 15.51
N ILE A 173 -7.46 -3.93 14.35
CA ILE A 173 -6.60 -2.74 14.16
C ILE A 173 -7.08 -1.58 15.05
N GLU A 174 -8.39 -1.33 15.11
CA GLU A 174 -9.00 -0.30 15.95
C GLU A 174 -8.79 -0.60 17.44
N LYS A 175 -8.99 -1.84 17.86
CA LYS A 175 -8.75 -2.31 19.22
C LYS A 175 -7.31 -2.04 19.66
N ALA A 176 -6.33 -2.37 18.80
CA ALA A 176 -4.92 -2.08 19.07
C ALA A 176 -4.63 -0.59 19.22
N GLY A 177 -5.29 0.26 18.43
CA GLY A 177 -5.21 1.71 18.54
C GLY A 177 -5.83 2.22 19.86
N CYS A 178 -7.03 1.73 20.22
CA CYS A 178 -7.71 2.07 21.45
C CYS A 178 -6.86 1.81 22.69
N GLU A 179 -6.17 0.67 22.74
CA GLU A 179 -5.29 0.32 23.87
C GLU A 179 -4.12 1.29 24.06
N LYS A 180 -3.72 1.98 23.01
CA LYS A 180 -2.62 2.95 23.03
C LYS A 180 -3.09 4.41 22.89
N ASN A 181 -4.39 4.66 23.04
CA ASN A 181 -5.00 5.97 22.86
C ASN A 181 -4.67 6.63 21.51
N LYS A 182 -4.64 5.81 20.46
CA LYS A 182 -4.34 6.25 19.09
C LYS A 182 -5.47 5.92 18.13
N ARG A 183 -5.57 6.70 17.07
CA ARG A 183 -6.52 6.49 15.98
C ARG A 183 -5.79 5.86 14.78
N PRO A 184 -6.25 4.73 14.24
CA PRO A 184 -5.71 4.20 13.00
C PRO A 184 -6.22 5.00 11.81
N GLN A 185 -5.31 5.29 10.89
CA GLN A 185 -5.60 5.71 9.52
C GLN A 185 -5.17 4.57 8.61
N ILE A 186 -6.09 4.08 7.78
CA ILE A 186 -5.89 2.84 7.04
C ILE A 186 -6.02 3.12 5.55
N SER A 187 -5.02 2.70 4.79
CA SER A 187 -5.05 2.64 3.33
C SER A 187 -5.12 1.18 2.89
N LEU A 188 -5.99 0.86 1.96
CA LEU A 188 -6.27 -0.49 1.50
C LEU A 188 -6.07 -0.62 -0.01
N ASN A 189 -5.11 -1.43 -0.43
CA ASN A 189 -5.03 -1.97 -1.77
C ASN A 189 -5.85 -3.28 -1.82
N TRP A 190 -7.08 -3.17 -2.30
CA TRP A 190 -8.02 -4.31 -2.32
C TRP A 190 -7.53 -5.43 -3.24
N ALA A 191 -7.04 -5.11 -4.43
CA ALA A 191 -6.64 -6.09 -5.43
C ALA A 191 -5.53 -7.00 -4.90
N GLN A 192 -4.54 -6.42 -4.21
CA GLN A 192 -3.43 -7.16 -3.65
C GLN A 192 -3.61 -7.55 -2.18
N ALA A 193 -4.76 -7.22 -1.56
CA ALA A 193 -5.07 -7.47 -0.15
C ALA A 193 -3.95 -6.95 0.79
N VAL A 194 -3.46 -5.74 0.53
CA VAL A 194 -2.44 -5.08 1.34
C VAL A 194 -3.06 -3.91 2.09
N LEU A 195 -2.86 -3.88 3.41
CA LEU A 195 -3.30 -2.81 4.30
C LEU A 195 -2.09 -2.05 4.83
N ARG A 196 -2.16 -0.71 4.79
CA ARG A 196 -1.22 0.18 5.45
C ARG A 196 -1.94 0.89 6.58
N VAL A 197 -1.40 0.77 7.78
CA VAL A 197 -1.98 1.32 9.01
C VAL A 197 -1.00 2.32 9.62
N GLU A 198 -1.45 3.55 9.83
CA GLU A 198 -0.74 4.59 10.56
C GLU A 198 -1.55 4.97 11.80
N TYR A 199 -0.89 5.00 12.95
CA TYR A 199 -1.52 5.36 14.22
C TYR A 199 -1.19 6.80 14.58
N GLN A 200 -2.22 7.65 14.60
CA GLN A 200 -2.11 9.05 14.98
C GLN A 200 -2.54 9.25 16.43
N GLU A 201 -1.89 10.18 17.14
CA GLU A 201 -2.32 10.59 18.47
C GLU A 201 -3.72 11.17 18.40
N LEU A 202 -4.54 10.89 19.42
CA LEU A 202 -5.87 11.46 19.58
C LEU A 202 -5.76 12.75 20.38
N PRO A 203 -6.10 13.92 19.82
CA PRO A 203 -6.27 15.12 20.62
C PRO A 203 -7.39 14.92 21.63
N GLU A 204 -7.24 15.48 22.83
CA GLU A 204 -8.27 15.46 23.86
C GLU A 204 -9.59 16.04 23.33
N GLY A 205 -10.69 15.32 23.51
CA GLY A 205 -12.03 15.75 23.09
C GLY A 205 -12.44 15.42 21.65
N MET A 206 -11.58 14.82 20.83
CA MET A 206 -11.99 14.40 19.49
C MET A 206 -12.67 13.03 19.46
N ILE A 207 -13.69 12.92 18.61
CA ILE A 207 -14.37 11.66 18.32
C ILE A 207 -13.41 10.74 17.54
N ARG A 208 -13.34 9.48 17.96
CA ARG A 208 -12.52 8.46 17.28
C ARG A 208 -13.21 8.00 16.00
N GLU A 209 -12.92 8.62 14.90
CA GLU A 209 -13.34 8.12 13.59
C GLU A 209 -12.16 7.41 12.93
N THR A 210 -12.36 6.12 12.57
CA THR A 210 -11.39 5.40 11.75
C THR A 210 -11.64 5.74 10.30
N LYS A 211 -10.65 6.32 9.66
CA LYS A 211 -10.68 6.62 8.24
C LYS A 211 -10.06 5.45 7.48
N VAL A 212 -10.82 4.87 6.55
CA VAL A 212 -10.34 3.84 5.62
C VAL A 212 -10.38 4.40 4.22
N VAL A 213 -9.25 4.42 3.54
CA VAL A 213 -9.09 4.87 2.17
C VAL A 213 -8.79 3.67 1.29
N MET A 214 -9.58 3.48 0.23
CA MET A 214 -9.27 2.51 -0.83
C MET A 214 -8.23 3.11 -1.77
N GLU A 215 -7.14 2.40 -1.95
CA GLU A 215 -6.12 2.75 -2.93
C GLU A 215 -6.36 1.98 -4.22
N ASP A 216 -6.38 2.70 -5.33
CA ASP A 216 -6.40 2.14 -6.67
C ASP A 216 -5.23 2.71 -7.45
N ALA A 217 -4.31 1.86 -7.87
CA ALA A 217 -3.14 2.28 -8.62
C ALA A 217 -3.48 2.85 -10.00
N ASN A 218 -4.66 2.54 -10.56
CA ASN A 218 -5.13 3.06 -11.85
C ASN A 218 -5.92 4.37 -11.75
N GLU A 219 -6.75 4.55 -10.69
CA GLU A 219 -7.74 5.64 -10.63
C GLU A 219 -7.51 6.63 -9.49
N GLY A 220 -6.62 6.34 -8.54
CA GLY A 220 -6.48 7.12 -7.33
C GLY A 220 -7.32 6.62 -6.15
N GLU A 221 -7.43 7.42 -5.11
CA GLU A 221 -8.07 7.03 -3.85
C GLU A 221 -9.60 7.14 -3.90
N ARG A 222 -10.29 6.14 -3.31
CA ARG A 222 -11.72 6.23 -2.98
C ARG A 222 -11.91 6.09 -1.48
N GLU A 223 -12.56 7.06 -0.86
CA GLU A 223 -12.83 7.05 0.58
C GLU A 223 -13.97 6.08 0.92
N ILE A 224 -13.72 5.18 1.87
CA ILE A 224 -14.75 4.35 2.49
C ILE A 224 -14.98 4.87 3.91
N ILE A 225 -16.16 5.42 4.17
CA ILE A 225 -16.52 5.93 5.50
C ILE A 225 -16.64 4.77 6.48
N GLY A 226 -15.87 4.83 7.54
CA GLY A 226 -15.92 3.86 8.64
C GLY A 226 -17.24 3.90 9.42
N ASN A 227 -17.63 2.77 9.97
CA ASN A 227 -18.90 2.53 10.64
C ASN A 227 -19.00 3.31 11.97
N ARG A 228 -19.92 4.30 12.05
CA ARG A 228 -20.13 5.18 13.21
C ARG A 228 -20.61 4.49 14.50
N GLU A 229 -21.13 3.28 14.42
CA GLU A 229 -21.84 2.66 15.56
C GLU A 229 -20.95 1.99 16.62
N LYS A 230 -19.68 1.67 16.33
CA LYS A 230 -18.83 0.89 17.25
C LYS A 230 -18.00 1.72 18.23
N HIS A 231 -17.94 3.04 18.08
CA HIS A 231 -17.17 3.90 18.99
C HIS A 231 -17.73 3.99 20.43
N ARG A 232 -19.03 3.74 20.61
CA ARG A 232 -19.65 3.73 21.94
C ARG A 232 -19.08 2.68 22.87
N LYS A 233 -18.76 1.48 22.37
CA LYS A 233 -18.29 0.36 23.22
C LYS A 233 -16.87 0.52 23.77
N CYS A 234 -15.98 1.21 23.06
CA CYS A 234 -14.61 1.44 23.52
C CYS A 234 -14.51 2.50 24.63
N VAL A 235 -15.46 3.43 24.67
CA VAL A 235 -15.55 4.46 25.72
C VAL A 235 -16.21 3.88 26.98
N GLU A 236 -17.21 3.02 26.81
CA GLU A 236 -17.95 2.40 27.94
C GLU A 236 -17.13 1.36 28.72
N SER A 237 -16.17 0.67 28.07
CA SER A 237 -15.28 -0.27 28.75
C SER A 237 -14.24 0.40 29.65
N ARG A 238 -13.89 1.67 29.41
CA ARG A 238 -12.94 2.46 30.23
C ARG A 238 -13.60 3.25 31.37
N ALA A 239 -14.90 3.44 31.35
CA ALA A 239 -15.63 4.08 32.41
C ALA A 239 -15.98 3.11 33.56
N LYS A 240 -15.61 1.83 33.46
CA LYS A 240 -15.87 0.76 34.43
C LYS A 240 -14.61 0.20 35.12
N GLU A 241 -13.44 0.75 34.80
CA GLU A 241 -12.19 0.60 35.56
C GLU A 241 -11.87 1.89 36.30
#